data_d1108f266d540fbbfbb95db8b5904db9
#
_entry.id   d1108f266d540fbbfbb95db8b5904db9
#
_cell.length_a   1.000
_cell.length_b   1.000
_cell.length_c   1.000
_cell.angle_alpha   90.00
_cell.angle_beta   90.00
_cell.angle_gamma   90.00
#
_symmetry.space_group_name_H-M   'P 1'
#
loop_
_entity.id
_entity.type
_entity.pdbx_description
1 polymer ?
#
loop_
_entity_poly.entity_id
_entity_poly.type
_entity_poly.pdbx_seq_one_letter_code
_entity_poly.pdbx_strand_id
1 'polypeptide(L)'
;MPRKRRKAINTETTPDIPFQKVRVEWVDCVSDSGWANEKEFNKMKLARPVNEGWLYSKDKNSIKMFASYDKDEDGITFGDRTMIPRQWVKKIQKL
;
A
#
# COMPACT_ATOMS: atom_id res chain seq x y z
N MET A 1 -25.75 -24.74 -10.06
CA MET A 1 -25.47 -24.40 -9.81
C MET A 1 -25.14 -24.05 -9.62
N PRO A 2 -24.81 -24.00 -9.53
CA PRO A 2 -24.24 -23.65 -9.20
C PRO A 2 -23.65 -23.23 -8.97
N ARG A 3 -23.25 -23.32 -8.66
CA ARG A 3 -22.58 -22.89 -8.41
C ARG A 3 -21.65 -22.96 -8.35
N LYS A 4 -21.21 -23.49 -8.38
CA LYS A 4 -20.28 -23.53 -8.20
C LYS A 4 -19.56 -22.73 -8.48
N ARG A 5 -19.60 -22.14 -8.98
CA ARG A 5 -19.01 -21.29 -9.12
C ARG A 5 -18.63 -20.63 -8.29
N ARG A 6 -19.00 -20.52 -7.64
CA ARG A 6 -18.78 -19.89 -6.73
C ARG A 6 -17.80 -20.23 -6.12
N LYS A 7 -17.40 -20.96 -6.06
CA LYS A 7 -16.47 -21.32 -5.49
C LYS A 7 -15.43 -20.76 -5.80
N ALA A 8 -15.35 -20.52 -6.71
CA ALA A 8 -14.29 -20.06 -7.13
C ALA A 8 -13.95 -18.98 -6.39
N ILE A 9 -14.57 -18.55 -5.89
CA ILE A 9 -14.40 -17.55 -5.21
C ILE A 9 -13.50 -17.74 -4.28
N ASN A 10 -13.15 -18.52 -4.07
CA ASN A 10 -12.31 -18.79 -3.25
C ASN A 10 -11.23 -18.46 -3.43
N THR A 11 -10.89 -18.29 -3.64
CA THR A 11 -10.06 -17.98 -3.78
C THR A 11 -9.00 -17.61 -3.37
N GLU A 12 -8.68 -17.72 -2.68
CA GLU A 12 -7.63 -17.46 -2.10
C GLU A 12 -6.58 -17.49 -2.79
N THR A 13 -6.53 -17.87 -3.60
CA THR A 13 -5.48 -18.08 -4.18
C THR A 13 -5.07 -17.18 -4.94
N THR A 14 -4.59 -16.88 -5.30
CA THR A 14 -4.02 -16.14 -5.86
C THR A 14 -3.58 -15.89 -6.82
N PRO A 15 -3.03 -15.56 -7.10
CA PRO A 15 -2.55 -14.91 -7.91
C PRO A 15 -1.75 -15.30 -8.80
N ASP A 16 -1.80 -15.01 -9.77
CA ASP A 16 -1.06 -15.23 -10.88
C ASP A 16 -0.20 -14.05 -11.17
N ILE A 17 0.22 -13.32 -10.22
CA ILE A 17 1.16 -12.23 -10.39
C ILE A 17 2.38 -12.49 -9.52
N PRO A 18 3.58 -12.14 -10.01
CA PRO A 18 4.82 -12.44 -9.30
C PRO A 18 5.19 -11.36 -8.29
N PHE A 19 4.23 -10.92 -7.50
CA PHE A 19 4.50 -9.87 -6.52
C PHE A 19 3.97 -10.30 -5.16
N GLN A 20 4.71 -9.95 -4.13
CA GLN A 20 4.35 -10.29 -2.76
C GLN A 20 3.33 -9.31 -2.21
N LYS A 21 2.24 -9.81 -1.65
CA LYS A 21 1.28 -8.96 -0.98
C LYS A 21 1.84 -8.57 0.37
N VAL A 22 1.72 -7.29 0.72
CA VAL A 22 2.34 -6.73 1.92
C VAL A 22 1.43 -5.72 2.60
N ARG A 23 1.73 -5.48 3.86
CA ARG A 23 1.15 -4.41 4.64
C ARG A 23 2.32 -3.50 5.00
N VAL A 24 2.22 -2.22 4.67
CA VAL A 24 3.29 -1.24 4.90
C VAL A 24 2.80 -0.20 5.89
N GLU A 25 3.53 -0.04 6.99
CA GLU A 25 3.27 1.01 7.96
C GLU A 25 4.35 2.08 7.78
N TRP A 26 3.94 3.31 7.66
CA TRP A 26 4.89 4.40 7.40
C TRP A 26 4.46 5.67 8.10
N VAL A 27 5.32 6.67 8.12
CA VAL A 27 5.01 7.96 8.73
C VAL A 27 4.99 9.00 7.64
N ASP A 28 4.06 9.93 7.75
CA ASP A 28 3.89 10.97 6.76
C ASP A 28 3.87 12.31 7.45
N CYS A 29 4.21 13.36 6.72
CA CYS A 29 4.16 14.71 7.23
C CYS A 29 2.70 15.14 7.38
N VAL A 30 2.47 16.12 8.21
CA VAL A 30 1.17 16.76 8.35
C VAL A 30 1.34 18.25 8.19
N SER A 31 0.31 18.89 7.69
CA SER A 31 0.31 20.33 7.50
C SER A 31 -1.00 20.89 8.01
N ASP A 32 -0.94 22.09 8.56
CA ASP A 32 -2.12 22.77 9.04
C ASP A 32 -1.89 24.25 8.80
N SER A 33 -2.74 24.88 8.01
CA SER A 33 -2.58 26.28 7.66
C SER A 33 -3.25 27.22 8.67
N GLY A 34 -3.83 26.68 9.72
CA GLY A 34 -4.49 27.49 10.75
C GLY A 34 -3.48 28.08 11.72
N TRP A 35 -3.98 28.88 12.62
CA TRP A 35 -3.17 29.50 13.66
C TRP A 35 -3.17 28.61 14.88
N ALA A 36 -2.02 28.55 15.55
CA ALA A 36 -1.88 27.73 16.75
C ALA A 36 -0.90 28.44 17.69
N ASN A 37 -1.14 28.33 18.99
CA ASN A 37 -0.17 28.78 19.96
C ASN A 37 0.89 27.71 20.16
N GLU A 38 1.89 27.98 20.96
CA GLU A 38 3.00 27.10 21.16
C GLU A 38 2.55 25.73 21.69
N LYS A 39 1.61 25.74 22.65
CA LYS A 39 1.13 24.49 23.23
C LYS A 39 0.45 23.61 22.18
N GLU A 40 -0.36 24.23 21.34
CA GLU A 40 -1.04 23.48 20.27
C GLU A 40 -0.07 23.00 19.22
N PHE A 41 0.92 23.84 18.87
CA PHE A 41 1.91 23.46 17.87
C PHE A 41 2.71 22.24 18.36
N ASN A 42 3.05 22.22 19.64
CA ASN A 42 3.82 21.11 20.19
C ASN A 42 3.03 19.81 20.28
N LYS A 43 1.71 19.85 20.07
CA LYS A 43 0.91 18.63 20.07
C LYS A 43 0.83 17.98 18.70
N MET A 44 1.33 18.63 17.67
CA MET A 44 1.28 18.05 16.34
C MET A 44 2.09 16.76 16.30
N LYS A 45 1.56 15.78 15.60
CA LYS A 45 2.22 14.48 15.44
C LYS A 45 2.18 14.08 13.98
N LEU A 46 3.17 13.31 13.57
CA LEU A 46 3.21 12.79 12.22
C LEU A 46 2.07 11.80 12.03
N ALA A 47 1.56 11.75 10.83
CA ALA A 47 0.55 10.77 10.47
C ALA A 47 1.20 9.38 10.36
N ARG A 48 0.41 8.33 10.60
CA ARG A 48 0.90 6.98 10.55
C ARG A 48 0.02 6.12 9.65
N PRO A 49 0.06 6.36 8.35
CA PRO A 49 -0.79 5.61 7.44
C PRO A 49 -0.32 4.16 7.26
N VAL A 50 -1.25 3.35 6.83
CA VAL A 50 -1.01 1.94 6.54
C VAL A 50 -1.54 1.66 5.15
N ASN A 51 -0.72 1.05 4.31
CA ASN A 51 -1.14 0.62 2.99
C ASN A 51 -1.03 -0.89 2.87
N GLU A 52 -2.01 -1.49 2.22
CA GLU A 52 -1.96 -2.90 1.89
C GLU A 52 -2.07 -3.04 0.39
N GLY A 53 -1.26 -3.91 -0.18
CA GLY A 53 -1.23 -4.15 -1.61
C GLY A 53 -0.06 -5.03 -1.94
N TRP A 54 0.37 -4.98 -3.18
CA TRP A 54 1.50 -5.80 -3.63
C TRP A 54 2.74 -4.92 -3.76
N LEU A 55 3.88 -5.46 -3.34
CA LEU A 55 5.15 -4.74 -3.45
C LEU A 55 5.69 -4.91 -4.86
N TYR A 56 5.79 -3.81 -5.59
CA TYR A 56 6.32 -3.82 -6.95
C TYR A 56 7.84 -3.79 -6.94
N SER A 57 8.42 -2.91 -6.17
CA SER A 57 9.88 -2.80 -6.08
C SER A 57 10.27 -2.12 -4.77
N LYS A 58 11.50 -2.36 -4.37
CA LYS A 58 12.05 -1.79 -3.15
C LYS A 58 13.52 -1.53 -3.40
N ASP A 59 13.92 -0.28 -3.28
CA ASP A 59 15.33 0.06 -3.39
C ASP A 59 15.71 0.97 -2.22
N LYS A 60 16.90 1.54 -2.25
CA LYS A 60 17.36 2.33 -1.11
C LYS A 60 16.63 3.67 -1.00
N ASN A 61 15.98 4.12 -2.04
CA ASN A 61 15.33 5.41 -2.05
C ASN A 61 13.83 5.36 -1.83
N SER A 62 13.17 4.31 -2.31
CA SER A 62 11.72 4.25 -2.24
C SER A 62 11.22 2.82 -2.34
N ILE A 63 9.95 2.66 -1.99
CA ILE A 63 9.23 1.45 -2.34
C ILE A 63 8.07 1.85 -3.24
N LYS A 64 7.71 0.95 -4.14
CA LYS A 64 6.55 1.13 -5.02
C LYS A 64 5.61 -0.01 -4.78
N MET A 65 4.33 0.29 -4.66
CA MET A 65 3.32 -0.74 -4.46
C MET A 65 2.06 -0.40 -5.25
N PHE A 66 1.21 -1.37 -5.45
CA PHE A 66 -0.05 -1.18 -6.14
C PHE A 66 -1.13 -1.99 -5.42
N ALA A 67 -2.37 -1.54 -5.51
CA ALA A 67 -3.47 -2.19 -4.82
C ALA A 67 -4.51 -2.77 -5.76
N SER A 68 -4.36 -2.55 -7.05
CA SER A 68 -5.22 -3.17 -8.04
C SER A 68 -4.41 -3.44 -9.30
N TYR A 69 -4.88 -4.36 -10.10
CA TYR A 69 -4.19 -4.68 -11.36
C TYR A 69 -5.17 -5.32 -12.34
N ASP A 70 -4.80 -5.24 -13.60
CA ASP A 70 -5.51 -5.94 -14.66
C ASP A 70 -4.45 -6.74 -15.44
N LYS A 71 -4.76 -7.98 -15.74
CA LYS A 71 -3.82 -8.84 -16.44
C LYS A 71 -4.48 -9.39 -17.67
N ASP A 72 -3.85 -9.22 -18.81
CA ASP A 72 -4.34 -9.77 -20.05
C ASP A 72 -3.15 -10.33 -20.85
N GLU A 73 -3.39 -10.63 -22.12
CA GLU A 73 -2.35 -11.26 -22.93
C GLU A 73 -1.18 -10.33 -23.22
N ASP A 74 -1.35 -9.02 -23.03
CA ASP A 74 -0.27 -8.07 -23.24
C ASP A 74 0.51 -7.79 -21.96
N GLY A 75 0.11 -8.40 -20.84
CA GLY A 75 0.83 -8.23 -19.58
C GLY A 75 -0.04 -7.64 -18.49
N ILE A 76 0.59 -7.05 -17.51
CA ILE A 76 -0.08 -6.52 -16.33
C ILE A 76 -0.11 -5.01 -16.36
N THR A 77 -1.27 -4.45 -16.05
CA THR A 77 -1.42 -3.01 -15.88
C THR A 77 -1.73 -2.77 -14.41
N PHE A 78 -1.05 -1.82 -13.82
CA PHE A 78 -1.10 -1.58 -12.38
C PHE A 78 -1.94 -0.36 -12.04
N GLY A 79 -2.82 -0.49 -11.05
CA GLY A 79 -3.65 0.60 -10.56
C GLY A 79 -3.43 0.85 -9.07
N ASP A 80 -3.94 1.98 -8.58
CA ASP A 80 -3.81 2.39 -7.19
C ASP A 80 -2.35 2.30 -6.75
N ARG A 81 -1.50 2.97 -7.49
CA ARG A 81 -0.07 2.93 -7.29
C ARG A 81 0.35 3.92 -6.22
N THR A 82 1.27 3.51 -5.36
CA THR A 82 1.81 4.37 -4.30
C THR A 82 3.31 4.22 -4.25
N MET A 83 4.02 5.34 -4.15
CA MET A 83 5.46 5.34 -3.98
C MET A 83 5.76 6.05 -2.67
N ILE A 84 6.51 5.39 -1.79
CA ILE A 84 6.79 5.92 -0.45
C ILE A 84 8.31 6.02 -0.30
N PRO A 85 8.82 7.16 0.20
CA PRO A 85 10.25 7.29 0.47
C PRO A 85 10.68 6.21 1.46
N ARG A 86 11.80 5.56 1.19
CA ARG A 86 12.22 4.44 2.01
C ARG A 86 12.43 4.85 3.47
N GLN A 87 12.90 6.06 3.70
CA GLN A 87 13.14 6.53 5.07
C GLN A 87 11.87 6.71 5.88
N TRP A 88 10.72 6.83 5.21
CA TRP A 88 9.45 7.02 5.90
C TRP A 88 8.79 5.69 6.27
N VAL A 89 9.28 4.59 5.73
CA VAL A 89 8.71 3.26 5.98
C VAL A 89 9.18 2.76 7.33
N LYS A 90 8.24 2.31 8.17
CA LYS A 90 8.55 1.79 9.49
C LYS A 90 8.50 0.28 9.53
N LYS A 91 7.62 -0.33 8.76
CA LYS A 91 7.48 -1.77 8.80
C LYS A 91 6.85 -2.27 7.50
N ILE A 92 7.40 -3.34 6.97
CA ILE A 92 6.80 -4.06 5.83
C ILE A 92 6.56 -5.48 6.30
N GLN A 93 5.32 -5.92 6.20
CA GLN A 93 4.92 -7.23 6.67
C GLN A 93 4.32 -8.01 5.50
N LYS A 94 4.81 -9.21 5.29
CA LYS A 94 4.25 -10.08 4.24
C LYS A 94 2.87 -10.56 4.67
N LEU A 95 1.96 -10.57 3.75
CA LEU A 95 0.61 -11.05 3.98
C LEU A 95 0.35 -12.38 3.31
#